data_75f03740a0f9b8ca159d6da931f64d63
#
_entry.id   75f03740a0f9b8ca159d6da931f64d63
#
_cell.length_a   1.000
_cell.length_b   1.000
_cell.length_c   1.000
_cell.angle_alpha   90.00
_cell.angle_beta   90.00
_cell.angle_gamma   90.00
#
_symmetry.space_group_name_H-M   'P 1'
#
loop_
_entity.id
_entity.type
_entity.pdbx_description
1 polymer ?
#
loop_
_entity_poly.entity_id
_entity_poly.type
_entity_poly.pdbx_seq_one_letter_code
_entity_poly.pdbx_strand_id
1 'polypeptide(L)'
;MKKILSALAMLLLALSAYADGTILFSTAQGGIDVAPYRIPGITCGYGGRLIASVGRLVCGTDPGFGRVDCVVKISTDNGTTWSEREIEAAVGDASLINNVKTPMGAAYGDPAIVMDRESHEVLMMAVAGCTVY
;
A
#
# COMPACT_ATOMS: atom_id res chain seq x y z
N MET A 1 -42.19 26.66 -4.76
CA MET A 1 -41.33 26.16 -5.84
C MET A 1 -39.82 26.35 -5.52
N LYS A 2 -39.33 27.55 -5.15
CA LYS A 2 -37.89 27.77 -4.85
C LYS A 2 -37.31 26.88 -3.72
N LYS A 3 -38.08 26.59 -2.65
CA LYS A 3 -37.63 25.74 -1.53
C LYS A 3 -37.51 24.27 -1.92
N ILE A 4 -38.32 23.76 -2.83
CA ILE A 4 -38.26 22.37 -3.32
C ILE A 4 -37.06 22.19 -4.23
N LEU A 5 -36.72 23.19 -5.06
CA LEU A 5 -35.53 23.16 -5.92
C LEU A 5 -34.23 23.14 -5.10
N SER A 6 -34.17 23.91 -3.98
CA SER A 6 -33.02 23.90 -3.08
C SER A 6 -32.84 22.56 -2.37
N ALA A 7 -33.93 21.92 -1.93
CA ALA A 7 -33.86 20.61 -1.30
C ALA A 7 -33.44 19.52 -2.27
N LEU A 8 -33.88 19.58 -3.53
CA LEU A 8 -33.49 18.64 -4.58
C LEU A 8 -32.02 18.80 -4.97
N ALA A 9 -31.54 20.05 -5.03
CA ALA A 9 -30.12 20.33 -5.31
C ALA A 9 -29.19 19.84 -4.17
N MET A 10 -29.61 19.98 -2.90
CA MET A 10 -28.86 19.43 -1.77
C MET A 10 -28.88 17.89 -1.74
N LEU A 11 -29.98 17.26 -2.15
CA LEU A 11 -30.06 15.81 -2.25
C LEU A 11 -29.18 15.25 -3.36
N LEU A 12 -29.09 15.93 -4.50
CA LEU A 12 -28.20 15.57 -5.61
C LEU A 12 -26.72 15.76 -5.27
N LEU A 13 -26.36 16.75 -4.47
CA LEU A 13 -25.00 16.94 -3.94
C LEU A 13 -24.64 15.88 -2.91
N ALA A 14 -25.58 15.38 -2.12
CA ALA A 14 -25.35 14.32 -1.15
C ALA A 14 -25.17 12.94 -1.81
N LEU A 15 -25.74 12.71 -3.00
CA LEU A 15 -25.56 11.48 -3.76
C LEU A 15 -24.21 11.39 -4.49
N SER A 16 -23.49 12.50 -4.65
CA SER A 16 -22.15 12.51 -5.26
C SER A 16 -21.01 12.26 -4.28
N ALA A 17 -21.29 12.03 -3.00
CA ALA A 17 -20.31 11.76 -1.97
C ALA A 17 -19.99 10.27 -1.78
N TYR A 18 -20.42 9.37 -2.64
CA TYR A 18 -19.81 8.06 -2.77
C TYR A 18 -18.48 8.26 -3.49
N ALA A 19 -17.42 8.39 -2.72
CA ALA A 19 -16.08 8.32 -3.25
C ALA A 19 -15.88 6.92 -3.83
N ASP A 20 -15.82 6.82 -5.16
CA ASP A 20 -15.34 5.60 -5.79
C ASP A 20 -13.94 5.32 -5.26
N GLY A 21 -13.79 4.25 -4.49
CA GLY A 21 -12.50 3.88 -3.91
C GLY A 21 -11.51 3.54 -5.00
N THR A 22 -10.29 4.07 -4.91
CA THR A 22 -9.21 3.69 -5.81
C THR A 22 -8.47 2.48 -5.26
N ILE A 23 -8.42 1.40 -6.04
CA ILE A 23 -7.62 0.22 -5.68
C ILE A 23 -6.16 0.51 -6.02
N LEU A 24 -5.31 0.61 -5.00
CA LEU A 24 -3.89 0.90 -5.16
C LEU A 24 -3.06 -0.37 -5.39
N PHE A 25 -3.36 -1.42 -4.67
CA PHE A 25 -2.67 -2.71 -4.75
C PHE A 25 -3.69 -3.81 -5.00
N SER A 26 -3.49 -4.61 -6.02
CA SER A 26 -4.42 -5.68 -6.37
C SER A 26 -3.67 -6.88 -6.95
N THR A 27 -3.98 -8.05 -6.44
CA THR A 27 -3.49 -9.32 -6.97
C THR A 27 -4.02 -9.62 -8.38
N ALA A 28 -5.07 -8.91 -8.81
CA ALA A 28 -5.65 -9.06 -10.16
C ALA A 28 -4.97 -8.19 -11.23
N GLN A 29 -4.10 -7.26 -10.83
CA GLN A 29 -3.40 -6.39 -11.77
C GLN A 29 -2.13 -7.08 -12.27
N GLY A 30 -2.17 -7.62 -13.48
CA GLY A 30 -0.94 -7.98 -14.17
C GLY A 30 -0.75 -9.42 -14.58
N GLY A 31 -1.75 -10.26 -14.52
CA GLY A 31 -1.71 -11.64 -15.04
C GLY A 31 -0.45 -12.41 -14.64
N ILE A 32 -0.56 -13.59 -14.14
CA ILE A 32 0.49 -14.49 -13.68
C ILE A 32 1.01 -14.13 -12.25
N ASP A 33 0.61 -14.95 -11.29
CA ASP A 33 1.18 -15.09 -9.95
C ASP A 33 1.49 -13.76 -9.22
N VAL A 34 0.49 -12.90 -9.13
CA VAL A 34 0.63 -11.69 -8.33
C VAL A 34 0.65 -12.08 -6.87
N ALA A 35 1.74 -11.76 -6.22
CA ALA A 35 1.91 -11.99 -4.80
C ALA A 35 0.77 -11.33 -3.99
N PRO A 36 0.22 -12.00 -2.98
CA PRO A 36 -0.76 -11.39 -2.10
C PRO A 36 -0.15 -10.21 -1.35
N TYR A 37 -0.97 -9.17 -1.12
CA TYR A 37 -0.58 -8.00 -0.36
C TYR A 37 -1.15 -8.06 1.06
N ARG A 38 -0.36 -7.59 2.04
CA ARG A 38 -0.76 -7.55 3.44
C ARG A 38 -0.36 -6.26 4.12
N ILE A 39 -1.03 -5.99 5.26
CA ILE A 39 -0.70 -4.93 6.20
C ILE A 39 -0.55 -3.58 5.49
N PRO A 40 -1.63 -3.05 4.90
CA PRO A 40 -1.59 -1.76 4.26
C PRO A 40 -1.44 -0.65 5.29
N GLY A 41 -0.61 0.33 4.96
CA GLY A 41 -0.44 1.56 5.71
C GLY A 41 -0.56 2.77 4.80
N ILE A 42 -0.93 3.91 5.35
CA ILE A 42 -0.94 5.19 4.64
C ILE A 42 -0.49 6.31 5.56
N THR A 43 0.30 7.23 5.04
CA THR A 43 0.68 8.46 5.74
C THR A 43 0.52 9.67 4.84
N CYS A 44 0.24 10.82 5.46
CA CYS A 44 0.15 12.11 4.76
C CYS A 44 1.52 12.79 4.81
N GLY A 45 2.06 13.10 3.65
CA GLY A 45 3.23 13.91 3.47
C GLY A 45 2.92 15.41 3.41
N TYR A 46 3.97 16.21 3.32
CA TYR A 46 3.84 17.65 3.11
C TYR A 46 3.32 17.97 1.69
N GLY A 47 2.56 19.08 1.56
CA GLY A 47 2.11 19.57 0.26
C GLY A 47 1.11 18.65 -0.47
N GLY A 48 0.27 17.92 0.26
CA GLY A 48 -0.75 17.03 -0.34
C GLY A 48 -0.19 15.68 -0.81
N ARG A 49 1.04 15.36 -0.43
CA ARG A 49 1.62 14.05 -0.70
C ARG A 49 0.99 12.98 0.18
N LEU A 50 0.60 11.87 -0.41
CA LEU A 50 0.20 10.66 0.30
C LEU A 50 1.15 9.53 -0.08
N ILE A 51 1.46 8.68 0.89
CA ILE A 51 2.29 7.50 0.69
C ILE A 51 1.54 6.31 1.25
N ALA A 52 1.21 5.35 0.40
CA ALA A 52 0.62 4.08 0.77
C ALA A 52 1.68 2.99 0.72
N SER A 53 1.76 2.16 1.76
CA SER A 53 2.70 1.05 1.87
C SER A 53 1.97 -0.28 2.05
N VAL A 54 2.61 -1.37 1.66
CA VAL A 54 2.10 -2.71 1.81
C VAL A 54 3.24 -3.73 1.78
N GLY A 55 3.08 -4.84 2.48
CA GLY A 55 3.91 -6.03 2.30
C GLY A 55 3.48 -6.82 1.07
N ARG A 56 4.39 -7.10 0.15
CA ARG A 56 4.19 -7.92 -1.04
C ARG A 56 4.80 -9.31 -0.81
N LEU A 57 3.96 -10.33 -0.66
CA LEU A 57 4.39 -11.70 -0.39
C LEU A 57 4.78 -12.40 -1.69
N VAL A 58 6.02 -12.23 -2.11
CA VAL A 58 6.56 -12.90 -3.31
C VAL A 58 6.56 -14.42 -3.14
N CYS A 59 6.56 -14.91 -1.90
CA CYS A 59 6.38 -16.33 -1.58
C CYS A 59 4.98 -16.90 -1.90
N GLY A 60 4.00 -16.04 -2.21
CA GLY A 60 2.68 -16.46 -2.71
C GLY A 60 1.67 -16.90 -1.65
N THR A 61 2.08 -17.07 -0.39
CA THR A 61 1.21 -17.53 0.72
C THR A 61 1.34 -16.66 1.96
N ASP A 62 0.32 -16.74 2.82
CA ASP A 62 0.25 -16.02 4.06
C ASP A 62 -0.30 -16.91 5.21
N PRO A 63 0.45 -17.19 6.29
CA PRO A 63 1.90 -16.98 6.38
C PRO A 63 2.65 -17.87 5.40
N GLY A 64 3.85 -17.45 5.00
CA GLY A 64 4.66 -18.18 4.04
C GLY A 64 6.14 -18.20 4.41
N PHE A 65 6.90 -18.98 3.67
CA PHE A 65 8.35 -18.98 3.73
C PHE A 65 8.90 -18.41 2.43
N GLY A 66 9.89 -17.55 2.50
CA GLY A 66 10.55 -17.00 1.34
C GLY A 66 10.52 -15.48 1.29
N ARG A 67 10.65 -14.94 0.10
CA ARG A 67 10.80 -13.50 -0.12
C ARG A 67 9.50 -12.74 0.17
N VAL A 68 9.63 -11.71 0.99
CA VAL A 68 8.61 -10.68 1.20
C VAL A 68 9.26 -9.32 1.01
N ASP A 69 8.61 -8.43 0.29
CA ASP A 69 9.06 -7.07 0.01
C ASP A 69 8.10 -6.06 0.62
N CYS A 70 8.62 -4.90 1.02
CA CYS A 70 7.80 -3.74 1.31
C CYS A 70 7.78 -2.82 0.09
N VAL A 71 6.60 -2.51 -0.41
CA VAL A 71 6.41 -1.63 -1.57
C VAL A 71 5.51 -0.45 -1.23
N VAL A 72 5.68 0.65 -1.94
CA VAL A 72 4.89 1.87 -1.76
C VAL A 72 4.36 2.39 -3.07
N LYS A 73 3.23 3.12 -2.99
CA LYS A 73 2.73 4.01 -4.02
C LYS A 73 2.62 5.42 -3.47
N ILE A 74 2.89 6.41 -4.31
CA ILE A 74 2.92 7.82 -3.92
C ILE A 74 1.92 8.60 -4.75
N SER A 75 1.14 9.45 -4.09
CA SER A 75 0.36 10.52 -4.69
C SER A 75 0.99 11.87 -4.33
N THR A 76 0.91 12.83 -5.23
CA THR A 76 1.34 14.23 -4.99
C THR A 76 0.20 15.23 -5.13
N ASP A 77 -1.03 14.76 -5.25
CA ASP A 77 -2.23 15.54 -5.53
C ASP A 77 -3.42 15.14 -4.64
N ASN A 78 -3.15 14.92 -3.35
CA ASN A 78 -4.13 14.51 -2.34
C ASN A 78 -4.88 13.20 -2.67
N GLY A 79 -4.23 12.26 -3.35
CA GLY A 79 -4.81 10.96 -3.67
C GLY A 79 -5.61 10.91 -4.96
N THR A 80 -5.63 11.99 -5.75
CA THR A 80 -6.33 12.01 -7.04
C THR A 80 -5.66 11.08 -8.04
N THR A 81 -4.33 11.12 -8.11
CA THR A 81 -3.53 10.18 -8.89
C THR A 81 -2.43 9.54 -8.04
N TRP A 82 -1.98 8.37 -8.45
CA TRP A 82 -0.96 7.60 -7.77
C TRP A 82 0.11 7.13 -8.76
N SER A 83 1.31 6.87 -8.24
CA SER A 83 2.36 6.29 -9.06
C SER A 83 1.84 5.02 -9.76
N GLU A 84 2.08 4.91 -11.05
CA GLU A 84 1.62 3.79 -11.86
C GLU A 84 2.23 2.47 -11.36
N ARG A 85 3.54 2.50 -11.10
CA ARG A 85 4.30 1.35 -10.59
C ARG A 85 4.50 1.44 -9.09
N GLU A 86 4.64 0.27 -8.48
CA GLU A 86 5.13 0.15 -7.11
C GLU A 86 6.60 0.57 -7.02
N ILE A 87 6.93 1.22 -5.91
CA ILE A 87 8.31 1.58 -5.57
C ILE A 87 8.77 0.62 -4.49
N GLU A 88 9.84 -0.09 -4.73
CA GLU A 88 10.42 -1.02 -3.77
C GLU A 88 11.11 -0.22 -2.65
N ALA A 89 10.56 -0.32 -1.44
CA ALA A 89 11.08 0.37 -0.27
C ALA A 89 12.02 -0.51 0.56
N ALA A 90 11.71 -1.81 0.68
CA ALA A 90 12.61 -2.82 1.22
C ALA A 90 12.38 -4.13 0.45
N VAL A 91 13.46 -4.72 -0.05
CA VAL A 91 13.42 -5.89 -0.93
C VAL A 91 14.02 -7.09 -0.22
N GLY A 92 13.23 -8.15 -0.10
CA GLY A 92 13.69 -9.41 0.47
C GLY A 92 14.76 -10.10 -0.38
N ASP A 93 15.51 -10.98 0.24
CA ASP A 93 16.57 -11.72 -0.43
C ASP A 93 15.98 -12.63 -1.52
N ALA A 94 16.43 -12.44 -2.76
CA ALA A 94 15.98 -13.24 -3.90
C ALA A 94 16.42 -14.72 -3.83
N SER A 95 17.38 -15.05 -2.98
CA SER A 95 17.79 -16.45 -2.75
C SER A 95 16.81 -17.23 -1.90
N LEU A 96 15.85 -16.55 -1.22
CA LEU A 96 14.81 -17.21 -0.46
C LEU A 96 13.87 -17.97 -1.40
N ILE A 97 13.78 -19.27 -1.20
CA ILE A 97 12.89 -20.13 -1.98
C ILE A 97 11.49 -20.02 -1.41
N ASN A 98 10.52 -19.72 -2.27
CA ASN A 98 9.13 -19.59 -1.88
C ASN A 98 8.61 -20.88 -1.22
N ASN A 99 7.96 -20.72 -0.07
CA ASN A 99 7.38 -21.79 0.73
C ASN A 99 8.37 -22.87 1.23
N VAL A 100 9.66 -22.59 1.17
CA VAL A 100 10.69 -23.45 1.75
C VAL A 100 11.43 -22.66 2.83
N LYS A 101 11.45 -23.19 4.04
CA LYS A 101 12.17 -22.57 5.15
C LYS A 101 13.66 -22.59 4.88
N THR A 102 14.25 -21.41 4.74
CA THR A 102 15.70 -21.25 4.61
C THR A 102 16.25 -20.53 5.86
N PRO A 103 17.40 -20.93 6.37
CA PRO A 103 17.98 -20.31 7.56
C PRO A 103 18.70 -18.98 7.29
N MET A 104 18.80 -18.58 6.02
CA MET A 104 19.59 -17.41 5.60
C MET A 104 18.80 -16.54 4.62
N GLY A 105 19.09 -15.24 4.64
CA GLY A 105 18.42 -14.22 3.83
C GLY A 105 17.35 -13.48 4.62
N ALA A 106 17.04 -12.26 4.22
CA ALA A 106 16.06 -11.39 4.86
C ALA A 106 14.78 -11.32 4.02
N ALA A 107 13.63 -11.40 4.70
CA ALA A 107 12.35 -10.98 4.19
C ALA A 107 11.90 -9.75 4.98
N TYR A 108 11.20 -8.81 4.35
CA TYR A 108 10.72 -7.59 4.97
C TYR A 108 9.20 -7.53 4.88
N GLY A 109 8.54 -7.61 6.03
CA GLY A 109 7.08 -7.59 6.10
C GLY A 109 6.56 -6.53 7.06
N ASP A 110 5.23 -6.44 7.13
CA ASP A 110 4.49 -5.62 8.07
C ASP A 110 4.97 -4.15 8.11
N PRO A 111 4.97 -3.43 6.97
CA PRO A 111 5.45 -2.08 6.92
C PRO A 111 4.56 -1.15 7.74
N ALA A 112 5.18 -0.33 8.58
CA ALA A 112 4.56 0.81 9.25
C ALA A 112 5.24 2.09 8.79
N ILE A 113 4.47 3.08 8.36
CA ILE A 113 4.99 4.35 7.86
C ILE A 113 4.46 5.53 8.67
N VAL A 114 5.33 6.48 8.92
CA VAL A 114 5.01 7.73 9.60
C VAL A 114 5.78 8.88 8.98
N MET A 115 5.18 10.05 8.90
CA MET A 115 5.87 11.26 8.49
C MET A 115 6.21 12.10 9.69
N ASP A 116 7.45 12.56 9.75
CA ASP A 116 7.88 13.63 10.63
C ASP A 116 7.38 14.97 10.06
N ARG A 117 6.61 15.70 10.87
CA ARG A 117 6.01 16.98 10.46
C ARG A 117 6.99 18.14 10.43
N GLU A 118 8.12 18.03 11.12
CA GLU A 118 9.13 19.08 11.19
C GLU A 118 10.15 18.93 10.05
N SER A 119 10.72 17.75 9.88
CA SER A 119 11.70 17.49 8.81
C SER A 119 11.06 17.17 7.46
N HIS A 120 9.77 16.84 7.43
CA HIS A 120 9.03 16.33 6.27
C HIS A 120 9.58 15.01 5.70
N GLU A 121 10.36 14.31 6.50
CA GLU A 121 10.87 12.99 6.17
C GLU A 121 9.84 11.91 6.46
N VAL A 122 9.89 10.83 5.68
CA VAL A 122 9.06 9.65 5.90
C VAL A 122 9.93 8.53 6.43
N LEU A 123 9.59 8.05 7.61
CA LEU A 123 10.20 6.89 8.21
C LEU A 123 9.33 5.67 7.94
N MET A 124 9.94 4.61 7.44
CA MET A 124 9.32 3.30 7.34
C MET A 124 10.03 2.33 8.26
N MET A 125 9.26 1.59 9.05
CA MET A 125 9.70 0.43 9.80
C MET A 125 9.13 -0.82 9.18
N ALA A 126 9.90 -1.89 9.14
CA ALA A 126 9.45 -3.20 8.69
C ALA A 126 10.03 -4.27 9.61
N VAL A 127 9.28 -5.36 9.78
CA VAL A 127 9.82 -6.56 10.43
C VAL A 127 10.76 -7.23 9.45
N ALA A 128 11.98 -7.54 9.91
CA ALA A 128 12.96 -8.26 9.12
C ALA A 128 13.18 -9.64 9.71
N GLY A 129 13.12 -10.67 8.89
CA GLY A 129 13.31 -12.05 9.34
C GLY A 129 13.73 -12.98 8.21
N CYS A 130 14.17 -14.17 8.57
CA CYS A 130 14.67 -15.16 7.62
C CYS A 130 13.86 -16.48 7.62
N THR A 131 12.79 -16.59 8.37
CA THR A 131 12.18 -17.92 8.55
C THR A 131 10.68 -18.02 8.40
N VAL A 132 9.88 -17.12 8.87
CA VAL A 132 8.41 -17.22 8.81
C VAL A 132 7.80 -15.85 9.00
N TYR A 133 6.79 -15.57 8.22
CA TYR A 133 5.80 -14.54 8.52
C TYR A 133 4.43 -15.17 8.65
#